data_7deaa6e23d0c5ca9637c976343b5c770
#
_entry.id   7deaa6e23d0c5ca9637c976343b5c770
#
_cell.length_a   1.000
_cell.length_b   1.000
_cell.length_c   1.000
_cell.angle_alpha   90.00
_cell.angle_beta   90.00
_cell.angle_gamma   90.00
#
_symmetry.space_group_name_H-M   'P 1'
#
loop_
_entity.id
_entity.type
_entity.pdbx_description
1 polymer ?
#
loop_
_entity_poly.entity_id
_entity_poly.type
_entity_poly.pdbx_seq_one_letter_code
_entity_poly.pdbx_strand_id
1 'polypeptide(L)'
;MSNLSISATEAASRYLGHRGYTVLETAWTCLAGTADIVAKDGDVLVFAEVNSRDSAERGFPSESCSKKIRARRENIAIAWLAEHEDAVNEIVRFDNLALLVVDSERAFIRHHINAFGADTASLIPEVPSIPTGADLQALPEAA
;
A
#
# COMPACT_ATOMS: atom_id res chain seq x y z
N MET A 1 -0.62 19.95 -3.36
CA MET A 1 -1.53 18.81 -3.43
C MET A 1 -2.95 19.25 -3.67
N SER A 2 -3.60 18.62 -4.57
CA SER A 2 -4.95 19.03 -4.91
C SER A 2 -5.94 18.53 -3.87
N ASN A 3 -7.08 19.21 -3.81
CA ASN A 3 -8.17 18.77 -2.95
C ASN A 3 -8.67 17.39 -3.36
N LEU A 4 -8.59 17.08 -4.64
CA LEU A 4 -9.02 15.78 -5.12
C LEU A 4 -8.19 14.66 -4.48
N SER A 5 -6.88 14.83 -4.42
CA SER A 5 -6.03 13.80 -3.82
C SER A 5 -6.32 13.60 -2.34
N ILE A 6 -6.55 14.68 -1.61
CA ILE A 6 -6.85 14.59 -0.19
C ILE A 6 -8.19 13.88 0.01
N SER A 7 -9.20 14.29 -0.77
CA SER A 7 -10.51 13.68 -0.66
C SER A 7 -10.49 12.21 -1.05
N ALA A 8 -9.70 11.87 -2.07
CA ALA A 8 -9.60 10.49 -2.51
C ALA A 8 -9.01 9.61 -1.41
N THR A 9 -7.95 10.08 -0.76
CA THR A 9 -7.34 9.32 0.33
C THR A 9 -8.31 9.13 1.49
N GLU A 10 -9.07 10.17 1.83
CA GLU A 10 -10.07 10.06 2.89
C GLU A 10 -11.16 9.06 2.52
N ALA A 11 -11.65 9.12 1.28
CA ALA A 11 -12.68 8.20 0.84
C ALA A 11 -12.16 6.76 0.85
N ALA A 12 -10.92 6.57 0.40
CA ALA A 12 -10.32 5.24 0.39
C ALA A 12 -10.15 4.72 1.82
N SER A 13 -9.75 5.59 2.76
CA SER A 13 -9.58 5.18 4.14
C SER A 13 -10.91 4.74 4.75
N ARG A 14 -11.98 5.49 4.49
CA ARG A 14 -13.31 5.11 4.98
C ARG A 14 -13.76 3.79 4.38
N TYR A 15 -13.52 3.62 3.08
CA TYR A 15 -13.87 2.38 2.42
C TYR A 15 -13.16 1.19 3.07
N LEU A 16 -11.86 1.33 3.31
CA LEU A 16 -11.10 0.24 3.93
C LEU A 16 -11.60 -0.05 5.33
N GLY A 17 -11.92 0.99 6.09
CA GLY A 17 -12.49 0.80 7.43
C GLY A 17 -13.79 0.02 7.39
N HIS A 18 -14.65 0.34 6.43
CA HIS A 18 -15.92 -0.39 6.28
C HIS A 18 -15.68 -1.83 5.86
N ARG A 19 -14.56 -2.12 5.22
CA ARG A 19 -14.22 -3.48 4.85
C ARG A 19 -13.51 -4.23 5.98
N GLY A 20 -13.35 -3.59 7.12
CA GLY A 20 -12.75 -4.25 8.27
C GLY A 20 -11.26 -4.03 8.43
N TYR A 21 -10.66 -3.20 7.59
CA TYR A 21 -9.25 -2.87 7.75
C TYR A 21 -9.08 -1.84 8.85
N THR A 22 -7.95 -1.90 9.54
CA THR A 22 -7.58 -0.86 10.49
C THR A 22 -6.55 0.02 9.82
N VAL A 23 -6.89 1.28 9.60
CA VAL A 23 -5.97 2.22 8.95
C VAL A 23 -4.99 2.73 9.99
N LEU A 24 -3.70 2.53 9.73
CA LEU A 24 -2.64 2.93 10.65
C LEU A 24 -2.05 4.29 10.32
N GLU A 25 -1.85 4.58 9.04
CA GLU A 25 -1.24 5.81 8.58
C GLU A 25 -1.83 6.22 7.25
N THR A 26 -1.87 7.53 7.01
CA THR A 26 -2.19 8.03 5.68
C THR A 26 -1.13 9.04 5.28
N ALA A 27 -0.80 9.06 3.99
CA ALA A 27 0.14 10.02 3.41
C ALA A 27 1.49 10.05 4.15
N TRP A 28 2.00 8.87 4.47
CA TRP A 28 3.29 8.76 5.15
C TRP A 28 4.40 8.89 4.10
N THR A 29 5.35 9.78 4.34
CA THR A 29 6.39 10.06 3.35
C THR A 29 7.76 9.64 3.83
N CYS A 30 8.60 9.27 2.87
CA CYS A 30 10.00 8.95 3.10
C CYS A 30 10.77 9.32 1.84
N LEU A 31 12.08 9.06 1.85
CA LEU A 31 12.89 9.39 0.68
C LEU A 31 12.45 8.63 -0.57
N ALA A 32 11.93 7.42 -0.39
CA ALA A 32 11.51 6.62 -1.54
C ALA A 32 10.18 7.07 -2.13
N GLY A 33 9.39 7.82 -1.39
CA GLY A 33 8.09 8.30 -1.87
C GLY A 33 7.07 8.32 -0.75
N THR A 34 5.80 8.22 -1.11
CA THR A 34 4.69 8.33 -0.17
C THR A 34 3.91 7.03 -0.12
N ALA A 35 3.62 6.55 1.09
CA ALA A 35 2.66 5.48 1.29
C ALA A 35 1.30 6.15 1.48
N ASP A 36 0.41 5.97 0.52
CA ASP A 36 -0.89 6.63 0.60
C ASP A 36 -1.68 6.16 1.81
N ILE A 37 -1.73 4.85 2.05
CA ILE A 37 -2.40 4.28 3.21
C ILE A 37 -1.61 3.07 3.67
N VAL A 38 -1.38 3.00 4.98
CA VAL A 38 -0.84 1.79 5.61
C VAL A 38 -1.93 1.27 6.54
N ALA A 39 -2.30 0.01 6.38
CA ALA A 39 -3.44 -0.53 7.10
C ALA A 39 -3.19 -1.99 7.47
N LYS A 40 -4.06 -2.52 8.32
CA LYS A 40 -4.03 -3.93 8.70
C LYS A 40 -5.31 -4.58 8.21
N ASP A 41 -5.16 -5.71 7.55
CA ASP A 41 -6.28 -6.57 7.18
C ASP A 41 -6.08 -7.87 7.96
N GLY A 42 -6.67 -7.93 9.15
CA GLY A 42 -6.37 -9.04 10.05
C GLY A 42 -4.90 -9.00 10.44
N ASP A 43 -4.19 -10.06 10.10
CA ASP A 43 -2.77 -10.17 10.42
C ASP A 43 -1.87 -9.67 9.30
N VAL A 44 -2.45 -9.16 8.21
CA VAL A 44 -1.69 -8.74 7.04
C VAL A 44 -1.51 -7.24 7.07
N LEU A 45 -0.26 -6.80 6.88
CA LEU A 45 0.06 -5.38 6.78
C LEU A 45 -0.07 -4.97 5.32
N VAL A 46 -0.91 -3.99 5.05
CA VAL A 46 -1.27 -3.62 3.69
C VAL A 46 -0.75 -2.22 3.39
N PHE A 47 -0.01 -2.09 2.30
CA PHE A 47 0.38 -0.80 1.75
C PHE A 47 -0.48 -0.55 0.54
N ALA A 48 -1.43 0.37 0.65
CA ALA A 48 -2.41 0.62 -0.40
C ALA A 48 -2.08 1.91 -1.12
N GLU A 49 -2.13 1.85 -2.44
CA GLU A 49 -1.94 3.02 -3.27
C GLU A 49 -3.29 3.48 -3.79
N VAL A 50 -3.51 4.80 -3.75
CA VAL A 50 -4.79 5.38 -4.15
C VAL A 50 -4.58 6.18 -5.42
N ASN A 51 -5.32 5.83 -6.47
CA ASN A 51 -5.33 6.57 -7.71
C ASN A 51 -6.74 7.06 -7.95
N SER A 52 -6.89 8.31 -8.35
CA SER A 52 -8.20 8.88 -8.52
C SER A 52 -8.31 9.63 -9.83
N ARG A 53 -9.53 9.71 -10.32
CA ARG A 53 -9.87 10.44 -11.52
C ARG A 53 -11.23 11.05 -11.30
N ASP A 54 -11.46 12.26 -11.84
CA ASP A 54 -12.66 13.01 -11.53
C ASP A 54 -13.63 13.11 -12.70
N SER A 55 -13.50 12.22 -13.70
CA SER A 55 -14.38 12.27 -14.86
C SER A 55 -14.85 10.88 -15.18
N ALA A 56 -16.18 10.71 -15.18
CA ALA A 56 -16.75 9.42 -15.52
C ALA A 56 -16.48 9.04 -16.97
N GLU A 57 -16.27 10.03 -17.83
CA GLU A 57 -16.01 9.76 -19.23
C GLU A 57 -14.67 9.07 -19.46
N ARG A 58 -13.75 9.25 -18.54
CA ARG A 58 -12.42 8.68 -18.66
C ARG A 58 -12.29 7.33 -18.01
N GLY A 59 -13.33 6.90 -17.29
CA GLY A 59 -13.32 5.62 -16.62
C GLY A 59 -12.38 5.59 -15.43
N PHE A 60 -12.19 4.42 -14.89
CA PHE A 60 -11.30 4.24 -13.74
C PHE A 60 -9.86 4.50 -14.15
N PRO A 61 -9.03 5.01 -13.23
CA PRO A 61 -7.60 5.16 -13.50
C PRO A 61 -6.99 3.82 -13.85
N SER A 62 -6.03 3.86 -14.77
CA SER A 62 -5.28 2.67 -15.13
C SER A 62 -4.42 2.23 -13.96
N GLU A 63 -4.25 0.93 -13.84
CA GLU A 63 -3.35 0.40 -12.85
C GLU A 63 -2.06 0.02 -13.54
N SER A 64 -0.96 0.30 -12.88
CA SER A 64 0.34 0.04 -13.43
C SER A 64 1.14 -0.77 -12.45
N CYS A 65 1.86 -1.77 -12.97
CA CYS A 65 2.65 -2.65 -12.13
C CYS A 65 4.00 -2.90 -12.78
N SER A 66 4.64 -1.84 -13.27
CA SER A 66 5.96 -1.97 -13.85
C SER A 66 6.96 -2.33 -12.76
N LYS A 67 8.11 -2.86 -13.18
CA LYS A 67 9.16 -3.19 -12.22
C LYS A 67 9.60 -1.98 -11.43
N LYS A 68 9.65 -0.82 -12.08
CA LYS A 68 10.08 0.39 -11.42
C LYS A 68 9.10 0.82 -10.34
N ILE A 69 7.80 0.77 -10.65
CA ILE A 69 6.78 1.13 -9.68
C ILE A 69 6.79 0.15 -8.52
N ARG A 70 6.92 -1.12 -8.82
CA ARG A 70 6.95 -2.15 -7.80
C ARG A 70 8.13 -1.96 -6.85
N ALA A 71 9.32 -1.69 -7.43
CA ALA A 71 10.50 -1.47 -6.60
C ALA A 71 10.34 -0.25 -5.71
N ARG A 72 9.72 0.81 -6.22
CA ARG A 72 9.47 2.00 -5.42
C ARG A 72 8.55 1.67 -4.24
N ARG A 73 7.49 0.93 -4.50
CA ARG A 73 6.54 0.60 -3.45
C ARG A 73 7.17 -0.32 -2.41
N GLU A 74 8.00 -1.24 -2.84
CA GLU A 74 8.71 -2.11 -1.90
C GLU A 74 9.67 -1.32 -1.04
N ASN A 75 10.36 -0.35 -1.63
CA ASN A 75 11.28 0.48 -0.86
C ASN A 75 10.56 1.34 0.17
N ILE A 76 9.36 1.83 -0.18
CA ILE A 76 8.55 2.57 0.78
C ILE A 76 8.15 1.66 1.94
N ALA A 77 7.75 0.44 1.63
CA ALA A 77 7.36 -0.49 2.69
C ALA A 77 8.54 -0.84 3.60
N ILE A 78 9.72 -1.02 3.02
CA ILE A 78 10.91 -1.29 3.81
C ILE A 78 11.21 -0.12 4.73
N ALA A 79 11.09 1.11 4.22
CA ALA A 79 11.34 2.29 5.04
C ALA A 79 10.36 2.39 6.20
N TRP A 80 9.08 2.07 5.94
CA TRP A 80 8.08 2.10 7.01
C TRP A 80 8.39 1.05 8.07
N LEU A 81 8.72 -0.17 7.61
CA LEU A 81 9.05 -1.25 8.55
C LEU A 81 10.27 -0.93 9.38
N ALA A 82 11.24 -0.22 8.81
CA ALA A 82 12.42 0.15 9.54
C ALA A 82 12.10 1.06 10.73
N GLU A 83 10.99 1.79 10.64
CA GLU A 83 10.56 2.66 11.74
C GLU A 83 9.50 2.00 12.62
N HIS A 84 9.10 0.78 12.30
CA HIS A 84 8.07 0.07 13.04
C HIS A 84 8.52 -1.36 13.24
N GLU A 85 9.55 -1.52 14.06
CA GLU A 85 10.23 -2.82 14.15
C GLU A 85 9.35 -3.92 14.68
N ASP A 86 8.33 -3.58 15.46
CA ASP A 86 7.41 -4.59 15.96
C ASP A 86 6.54 -5.18 14.87
N ALA A 87 6.51 -4.58 13.69
CA ALA A 87 5.72 -5.09 12.57
C ALA A 87 6.56 -5.84 11.55
N VAL A 88 7.86 -6.01 11.79
CA VAL A 88 8.76 -6.50 10.76
C VAL A 88 8.47 -7.96 10.38
N ASN A 89 7.83 -8.71 11.26
CA ASN A 89 7.53 -10.11 10.97
C ASN A 89 6.15 -10.33 10.38
N GLU A 90 5.41 -9.27 10.12
CA GLU A 90 4.08 -9.41 9.58
C GLU A 90 4.13 -9.65 8.08
N ILE A 91 3.11 -10.33 7.58
CA ILE A 91 2.99 -10.52 6.15
C ILE A 91 2.60 -9.18 5.52
N VAL A 92 3.30 -8.81 4.45
CA VAL A 92 3.06 -7.54 3.78
C VAL A 92 2.34 -7.80 2.47
N ARG A 93 1.37 -6.95 2.16
CA ARG A 93 0.60 -7.05 0.94
C ARG A 93 0.44 -5.67 0.33
N PHE A 94 0.42 -5.59 -0.98
CA PHE A 94 0.24 -4.32 -1.70
C PHE A 94 -1.11 -4.34 -2.39
N ASP A 95 -1.94 -3.35 -2.07
CA ASP A 95 -3.26 -3.22 -2.66
C ASP A 95 -3.32 -1.93 -3.48
N ASN A 96 -4.21 -1.91 -4.46
CA ASN A 96 -4.47 -0.70 -5.23
C ASN A 96 -5.95 -0.34 -5.10
N LEU A 97 -6.20 0.95 -4.91
CA LEU A 97 -7.55 1.49 -4.88
C LEU A 97 -7.68 2.52 -5.98
N ALA A 98 -8.56 2.24 -6.94
CA ALA A 98 -8.83 3.15 -8.03
C ALA A 98 -10.18 3.80 -7.77
N LEU A 99 -10.19 5.13 -7.72
CA LEU A 99 -11.39 5.90 -7.40
C LEU A 99 -11.81 6.69 -8.62
N LEU A 100 -13.08 6.60 -8.94
CA LEU A 100 -13.71 7.45 -9.95
C LEU A 100 -14.67 8.38 -9.24
N VAL A 101 -14.29 9.65 -9.13
CA VAL A 101 -15.08 10.64 -8.42
C VAL A 101 -16.14 11.16 -9.38
N VAL A 102 -17.40 10.91 -9.04
CA VAL A 102 -18.52 11.30 -9.90
C VAL A 102 -18.98 12.71 -9.55
N ASP A 103 -19.12 12.99 -8.27
CA ASP A 103 -19.48 14.34 -7.83
C ASP A 103 -18.96 14.51 -6.40
N SER A 104 -19.37 15.59 -5.74
CA SER A 104 -18.81 15.91 -4.43
C SER A 104 -19.16 14.90 -3.35
N GLU A 105 -20.15 14.03 -3.62
CA GLU A 105 -20.61 13.10 -2.60
C GLU A 105 -20.49 11.65 -2.99
N ARG A 106 -20.11 11.35 -4.23
CA ARG A 106 -20.10 9.97 -4.71
C ARG A 106 -18.80 9.66 -5.44
N ALA A 107 -18.28 8.50 -5.15
CA ALA A 107 -17.14 7.97 -5.87
C ALA A 107 -17.32 6.46 -5.98
N PHE A 108 -16.90 5.91 -7.11
CA PHE A 108 -16.84 4.46 -7.27
C PHE A 108 -15.43 4.03 -6.94
N ILE A 109 -15.30 2.91 -6.24
CA ILE A 109 -14.00 2.41 -5.82
C ILE A 109 -13.81 1.00 -6.35
N ARG A 110 -12.68 0.79 -7.00
CA ARG A 110 -12.25 -0.53 -7.41
C ARG A 110 -11.03 -0.89 -6.57
N HIS A 111 -11.11 -2.01 -5.88
CA HIS A 111 -10.07 -2.42 -4.96
C HIS A 111 -9.39 -3.67 -5.50
N HIS A 112 -8.11 -3.57 -5.82
CA HIS A 112 -7.32 -4.70 -6.25
C HIS A 112 -6.48 -5.17 -5.07
N ILE A 113 -6.93 -6.23 -4.46
CA ILE A 113 -6.23 -6.84 -3.33
C ILE A 113 -5.06 -7.63 -3.88
N ASN A 114 -3.90 -7.46 -3.25
CA ASN A 114 -2.69 -8.18 -3.66
C ASN A 114 -2.33 -7.84 -5.11
N ALA A 115 -2.10 -6.55 -5.35
CA ALA A 115 -1.93 -6.03 -6.70
C ALA A 115 -0.73 -6.63 -7.44
N PHE A 116 0.26 -7.14 -6.71
CA PHE A 116 1.42 -7.76 -7.33
C PHE A 116 1.21 -9.25 -7.57
N GLY A 117 0.07 -9.77 -7.16
CA GLY A 117 -0.26 -11.17 -7.40
C GLY A 117 0.62 -12.11 -6.61
N ALA A 118 0.85 -13.27 -7.18
CA ALA A 118 1.58 -14.32 -6.48
C ALA A 118 3.01 -13.92 -6.14
N ASP A 119 3.55 -12.94 -6.85
CA ASP A 119 4.94 -12.56 -6.62
C ASP A 119 5.14 -11.86 -5.30
N THR A 120 4.10 -11.29 -4.73
CA THR A 120 4.24 -10.55 -3.49
C THR A 120 4.80 -11.41 -2.38
N ALA A 121 4.29 -12.62 -2.26
CA ALA A 121 4.71 -13.49 -1.19
C ALA A 121 6.17 -13.86 -1.28
N SER A 122 6.68 -14.02 -2.48
CA SER A 122 8.07 -14.42 -2.61
C SER A 122 9.03 -13.27 -2.34
N LEU A 123 8.56 -12.04 -2.46
CA LEU A 123 9.44 -10.91 -2.23
C LEU A 123 9.59 -10.58 -0.76
N ILE A 124 8.54 -10.78 -0.01
CA ILE A 124 8.53 -10.35 1.37
C ILE A 124 9.59 -11.03 2.21
N PRO A 125 9.72 -12.35 2.12
CA PRO A 125 10.67 -13.01 3.00
C PRO A 125 12.10 -12.63 2.74
N GLU A 126 12.38 -12.12 1.58
CA GLU A 126 13.74 -11.80 1.25
C GLU A 126 14.14 -10.41 1.65
N VAL A 127 13.18 -9.63 2.02
CA VAL A 127 13.46 -8.26 2.35
C VAL A 127 14.42 -8.12 3.47
N PRO A 128 14.29 -8.83 4.42
CA PRO A 128 15.13 -8.58 5.53
C PRO A 128 16.46 -8.98 5.35
N SER A 129 16.48 -9.49 4.49
CA SER A 129 17.69 -9.84 4.55
C SER A 129 18.33 -8.72 4.90
N ILE A 130 18.09 -8.24 5.30
CA ILE A 130 18.58 -7.34 5.64
C ILE A 130 19.46 -7.50 6.46
N PRO A 131 19.99 -7.61 6.54
CA PRO A 131 20.68 -7.99 7.13
C PRO A 131 20.81 -7.94 8.24
N THR A 132 20.63 -8.09 8.46
CA THR A 132 20.54 -8.19 9.12
C THR A 132 21.12 -8.54 9.82
N GLY A 133 21.55 -8.41 9.90
CA GLY A 133 21.94 -8.85 10.00
C GLY A 133 22.03 -9.48 10.58
N ALA A 134 22.08 -9.54 10.83
CA ALA A 134 21.99 -10.17 10.86
C ALA A 134 21.77 -10.85 10.86
N ASP A 135 21.65 -10.78 10.62
CA ASP A 135 21.18 -11.34 10.26
C ASP A 135 20.97 -11.91 10.12
N LEU A 136 21.18 -11.73 10.27
CA LEU A 136 20.68 -12.18 9.81
C LEU A 136 20.61 -13.15 10.13
N GLN A 137 21.02 -13.30 10.50
CA GLN A 137 20.65 -14.10 10.58
C GLN A 137 19.85 -14.30 10.83
N ALA A 138 19.68 -13.71 11.08
CA ALA A 138 18.85 -13.72 11.20
C ALA A 138 18.08 -13.63 10.61
N LEU A 139 17.85 -13.43 10.19
CA LEU A 139 16.92 -13.41 9.59
C LEU A 139 16.56 -14.25 9.03
N PRO A 140 16.68 -14.55 8.86
CA PRO A 140 16.06 -15.15 8.22
C PRO A 140 15.36 -16.01 8.36
N GLU A 141 15.31 -16.44 8.70
CA GLU A 141 14.64 -17.22 8.63
C GLU A 141 13.56 -17.03 8.47
N ALA A 142 13.41 -16.42 8.75
CA ALA A 142 12.33 -16.34 8.75
C ALA A 142 11.67 -16.53 7.80
N ALA A 143 11.67 -16.78 7.60
CA ALA A 143 11.14 -16.96 6.68
C ALA A 143 10.12 -17.20 6.32
#